data_7787f0ac7a3df4bf70c6abad9a64e81d
#
_entry.id   7787f0ac7a3df4bf70c6abad9a64e81d
#
_cell.length_a   1.000
_cell.length_b   1.000
_cell.length_c   1.000
_cell.angle_alpha   90.00
_cell.angle_beta   90.00
_cell.angle_gamma   90.00
#
_symmetry.space_group_name_H-M   'P 1'
#
loop_
_entity.id
_entity.type
_entity.pdbx_description
1 polymer ?
#
loop_
_entity_poly.entity_id
_entity_poly.type
_entity_poly.pdbx_seq_one_letter_code
_entity_poly.pdbx_strand_id
1 'polypeptide(L)'
;MAAPASWRDAVEEASGGARLLLDVAPGAKQARFPDGYDPWRGRLGIRVQAPAQEGKANADVVRLLAAFFRHPTARIHIEAGGADRRKAVRLMGLDRAAVVAALRPFLEPQEGA
;
A
#
# COMPACT_ATOMS: atom_id res chain seq x y z
N MET A 1 -3.88 -28.45 -3.31
CA MET A 1 -3.65 -27.32 -4.24
C MET A 1 -3.78 -26.01 -3.50
N ALA A 2 -2.81 -25.16 -3.60
CA ALA A 2 -2.86 -23.86 -2.94
C ALA A 2 -3.90 -22.95 -3.62
N ALA A 3 -4.60 -22.13 -2.84
CA ALA A 3 -5.51 -21.13 -3.39
C ALA A 3 -4.71 -20.13 -4.23
N PRO A 4 -5.31 -19.54 -5.29
CA PRO A 4 -4.63 -18.49 -6.04
C PRO A 4 -4.27 -17.34 -5.12
N ALA A 5 -3.12 -16.69 -5.39
CA ALA A 5 -2.72 -15.51 -4.65
C ALA A 5 -3.77 -14.42 -4.82
N SER A 6 -4.08 -13.74 -3.73
CA SER A 6 -5.06 -12.66 -3.69
C SER A 6 -4.37 -11.38 -3.23
N TRP A 7 -4.80 -10.24 -3.80
CA TRP A 7 -4.31 -8.94 -3.35
C TRP A 7 -4.56 -8.72 -1.85
N ARG A 8 -5.54 -9.42 -1.29
CA ARG A 8 -5.81 -9.34 0.15
C ARG A 8 -4.66 -9.84 0.99
N ASP A 9 -3.81 -10.70 0.43
CA ASP A 9 -2.63 -11.21 1.13
C ASP A 9 -1.60 -10.11 1.41
N ALA A 10 -1.66 -9.00 0.67
CA ALA A 10 -0.80 -7.85 0.93
C ALA A 10 -1.32 -6.96 2.07
N VAL A 11 -2.49 -7.29 2.63
CA VAL A 11 -3.07 -6.57 3.77
C VAL A 11 -3.06 -7.53 4.95
N GLU A 12 -2.28 -7.20 5.97
CA GLU A 12 -2.13 -8.04 7.16
C GLU A 12 -2.71 -7.36 8.38
N GLU A 13 -3.14 -8.14 9.35
CA GLU A 13 -3.45 -7.61 10.67
C GLU A 13 -2.15 -7.30 11.41
N ALA A 14 -2.14 -6.20 12.13
CA ALA A 14 -0.99 -5.80 12.91
C ALA A 14 -1.47 -5.18 14.22
N SER A 15 -0.59 -5.12 15.21
CA SER A 15 -0.90 -4.49 16.47
C SER A 15 -1.30 -3.04 16.25
N GLY A 16 -2.49 -2.67 16.70
CA GLY A 16 -3.00 -1.31 16.60
C GLY A 16 -3.55 -0.91 15.23
N GLY A 17 -3.54 -1.81 14.25
CA GLY A 17 -4.04 -1.48 12.93
C GLY A 17 -3.78 -2.54 11.89
N ALA A 18 -3.62 -2.13 10.64
CA ALA A 18 -3.29 -3.02 9.53
C ALA A 18 -1.90 -2.72 9.00
N ARG A 19 -1.31 -3.71 8.32
CA ARG A 19 -0.02 -3.55 7.64
C ARG A 19 -0.22 -3.78 6.16
N LEU A 20 0.30 -2.87 5.34
CA LEU A 20 0.32 -3.01 3.89
C LEU A 20 1.71 -3.43 3.42
N LEU A 21 1.75 -4.41 2.54
CA LEU A 21 2.99 -4.79 1.86
C LEU A 21 3.00 -4.12 0.49
N LEU A 22 3.97 -3.25 0.27
CA LEU A 22 4.04 -2.39 -0.92
C LEU A 22 5.31 -2.63 -1.72
N ASP A 23 5.19 -2.41 -3.03
CA ASP A 23 6.31 -2.31 -3.95
C ASP A 23 6.28 -0.90 -4.52
N VAL A 24 7.28 -0.08 -4.18
CA VAL A 24 7.30 1.35 -4.49
C VAL A 24 8.05 1.60 -5.78
N ALA A 25 7.42 2.33 -6.71
CA ALA A 25 8.08 2.83 -7.92
C ALA A 25 8.30 4.34 -7.78
N PRO A 26 9.52 4.77 -7.44
CA PRO A 26 9.83 6.18 -7.30
C PRO A 26 10.08 6.85 -8.65
N GLY A 27 10.09 8.18 -8.69
CA GLY A 27 10.39 8.94 -9.89
C GLY A 27 9.35 8.82 -10.99
N ALA A 28 8.12 8.47 -10.65
CA ALA A 28 7.04 8.34 -11.62
C ALA A 28 6.55 9.71 -12.07
N LYS A 29 6.01 9.79 -13.28
CA LYS A 29 5.42 11.04 -13.77
C LYS A 29 4.15 11.40 -13.02
N GLN A 30 3.39 10.38 -12.61
CA GLN A 30 2.15 10.56 -11.86
C GLN A 30 2.11 9.61 -10.68
N ALA A 31 1.63 10.11 -9.55
CA ALA A 31 1.40 9.27 -8.38
C ALA A 31 0.18 8.37 -8.62
N ARG A 32 0.25 7.14 -8.13
CA ARG A 32 -0.87 6.20 -8.26
C ARG A 32 -0.86 5.19 -7.13
N PHE A 33 -1.99 5.06 -6.44
CA PHE A 33 -2.22 4.01 -5.47
C PHE A 33 -3.70 3.59 -5.46
N PRO A 34 -4.01 2.29 -5.47
CA PRO A 34 -3.08 1.19 -5.71
C PRO A 34 -2.68 1.10 -7.17
N ASP A 35 -1.50 0.56 -7.41
CA ASP A 35 -0.97 0.36 -8.76
C ASP A 35 -0.82 -1.14 -9.02
N GLY A 36 -1.94 -1.85 -8.96
CA GLY A 36 -1.98 -3.27 -9.19
C GLY A 36 -1.46 -4.10 -8.02
N TYR A 37 -1.48 -5.40 -8.21
CA TYR A 37 -0.99 -6.37 -7.26
C TYR A 37 -0.04 -7.34 -7.96
N ASP A 38 1.12 -7.57 -7.36
CA ASP A 38 2.09 -8.54 -7.87
C ASP A 38 1.92 -9.85 -7.08
N PRO A 39 1.34 -10.90 -7.70
CA PRO A 39 1.12 -12.16 -6.99
C PRO A 39 2.40 -12.92 -6.68
N TRP A 40 3.48 -12.66 -7.43
CA TRP A 40 4.76 -13.30 -7.18
C TRP A 40 5.43 -12.78 -5.92
N ARG A 41 5.25 -11.48 -5.64
CA ARG A 41 5.86 -10.84 -4.49
C ARG A 41 4.88 -10.63 -3.33
N GLY A 42 3.58 -10.79 -3.60
CA GLY A 42 2.55 -10.57 -2.59
C GLY A 42 2.47 -9.12 -2.15
N ARG A 43 2.65 -8.18 -3.08
CA ARG A 43 2.72 -6.76 -2.76
C ARG A 43 1.85 -5.92 -3.68
N LEU A 44 1.27 -4.86 -3.11
CA LEU A 44 0.55 -3.86 -3.88
C LEU A 44 1.54 -2.85 -4.44
N GLY A 45 1.33 -2.45 -5.70
CA GLY A 45 2.12 -1.39 -6.29
C GLY A 45 1.70 -0.02 -5.79
N ILE A 46 2.67 0.88 -5.72
CA ILE A 46 2.43 2.30 -5.46
C ILE A 46 3.48 3.11 -6.23
N ARG A 47 3.01 4.10 -7.00
CA ARG A 47 3.89 5.00 -7.72
C ARG A 47 3.94 6.34 -7.03
N VAL A 48 5.14 6.85 -6.82
CA VAL A 48 5.34 8.17 -6.24
C VAL A 48 6.23 9.00 -7.15
N GLN A 49 6.00 10.33 -7.15
CA GLN A 49 6.76 11.23 -8.00
C GLN A 49 8.16 11.53 -7.45
N ALA A 50 8.30 11.52 -6.14
CA ALA A 50 9.58 11.79 -5.52
C ALA A 50 10.64 10.78 -5.94
N PRO A 51 11.90 11.22 -6.10
CA PRO A 51 12.98 10.34 -6.49
C PRO A 51 13.34 9.34 -5.38
N ALA A 52 14.07 8.29 -5.74
CA ALA A 52 14.56 7.29 -4.81
C ALA A 52 15.72 7.83 -3.98
N GLN A 53 15.53 8.99 -3.39
CA GLN A 53 16.49 9.61 -2.48
C GLN A 53 16.01 9.46 -1.06
N GLU A 54 16.94 9.44 -0.14
CA GLU A 54 16.69 9.19 1.28
C GLU A 54 15.54 10.04 1.79
N GLY A 55 14.51 9.38 2.32
CA GLY A 55 13.36 10.00 2.94
C GLY A 55 12.32 10.60 2.01
N LYS A 56 12.67 10.92 0.76
CA LYS A 56 11.74 11.61 -0.13
C LYS A 56 10.63 10.70 -0.64
N ALA A 57 10.99 9.52 -1.15
CA ALA A 57 9.99 8.57 -1.61
C ALA A 57 9.11 8.10 -0.45
N ASN A 58 9.71 7.88 0.73
CA ASN A 58 8.95 7.46 1.92
C ASN A 58 7.92 8.50 2.34
N ALA A 59 8.28 9.78 2.30
CA ALA A 59 7.35 10.86 2.62
C ALA A 59 6.19 10.90 1.64
N ASP A 60 6.45 10.70 0.35
CA ASP A 60 5.40 10.66 -0.67
C ASP A 60 4.48 9.45 -0.48
N VAL A 61 5.04 8.29 -0.13
CA VAL A 61 4.23 7.09 0.17
C VAL A 61 3.24 7.41 1.29
N VAL A 62 3.72 7.99 2.38
CA VAL A 62 2.86 8.35 3.51
C VAL A 62 1.77 9.33 3.09
N ARG A 63 2.13 10.38 2.35
CA ARG A 63 1.14 11.37 1.90
C ARG A 63 0.08 10.76 1.00
N LEU A 64 0.49 9.91 0.06
CA LEU A 64 -0.45 9.28 -0.88
C LEU A 64 -1.41 8.33 -0.17
N LEU A 65 -0.89 7.54 0.77
CA LEU A 65 -1.72 6.64 1.56
C LEU A 65 -2.69 7.42 2.47
N ALA A 66 -2.22 8.51 3.07
CA ALA A 66 -3.07 9.36 3.90
C ALA A 66 -4.24 9.93 3.10
N ALA A 67 -3.96 10.38 1.88
CA ALA A 67 -5.01 10.89 1.00
C ALA A 67 -5.99 9.79 0.58
N PHE A 68 -5.47 8.62 0.21
CA PHE A 68 -6.31 7.52 -0.24
C PHE A 68 -7.26 7.03 0.85
N PHE A 69 -6.72 6.80 2.05
CA PHE A 69 -7.52 6.29 3.18
C PHE A 69 -8.20 7.40 3.98
N ARG A 70 -7.98 8.66 3.65
CA ARG A 70 -8.47 9.81 4.42
C ARG A 70 -8.09 9.67 5.89
N HIS A 71 -6.80 9.43 6.12
CA HIS A 71 -6.27 9.09 7.42
C HIS A 71 -5.07 9.97 7.74
N PRO A 72 -4.87 10.35 9.02
CA PRO A 72 -3.76 11.25 9.37
C PRO A 72 -2.40 10.66 9.04
N THR A 73 -1.49 11.47 8.50
CA THR A 73 -0.12 11.04 8.22
C THR A 73 0.61 10.56 9.47
N ALA A 74 0.28 11.14 10.63
CA ALA A 74 0.90 10.76 11.90
C ALA A 74 0.59 9.32 12.31
N ARG A 75 -0.44 8.71 11.71
CA ARG A 75 -0.84 7.33 12.00
C ARG A 75 -0.39 6.35 10.92
N ILE A 76 0.45 6.78 10.00
CA ILE A 76 0.97 5.94 8.93
C ILE A 76 2.47 5.85 9.09
N HIS A 77 2.97 4.63 9.32
CA HIS A 77 4.38 4.42 9.64
C HIS A 77 5.01 3.39 8.73
N ILE A 78 6.11 3.76 8.09
CA ILE A 78 6.91 2.81 7.33
C ILE A 78 7.74 2.01 8.32
N GLU A 79 7.52 0.69 8.37
CA GLU A 79 8.15 -0.17 9.35
C GLU A 79 9.44 -0.81 8.87
N ALA A 80 9.51 -1.09 7.59
CA ALA A 80 10.65 -1.82 7.05
C ALA A 80 10.88 -1.40 5.62
N GLY A 81 12.04 -1.75 5.11
CA GLY A 81 12.39 -1.53 3.72
C GLY A 81 13.32 -0.35 3.49
N GLY A 82 13.59 0.50 4.46
CA GLY A 82 14.58 1.56 4.34
C GLY A 82 14.71 2.13 2.94
N ALA A 83 15.82 1.84 2.28
CA ALA A 83 16.09 2.25 0.91
C ALA A 83 15.54 1.26 -0.14
N ASP A 84 15.04 0.10 0.29
CA ASP A 84 14.48 -0.90 -0.61
C ASP A 84 13.13 -0.41 -1.16
N ARG A 85 12.80 -0.83 -2.39
CA ARG A 85 11.51 -0.55 -3.01
C ARG A 85 10.37 -1.29 -2.30
N ARG A 86 10.67 -2.40 -1.64
CA ARG A 86 9.68 -3.18 -0.88
C ARG A 86 9.53 -2.56 0.49
N LYS A 87 8.32 -2.13 0.81
CA LYS A 87 8.02 -1.46 2.09
C LYS A 87 6.91 -2.20 2.81
N ALA A 88 6.98 -2.21 4.13
CA ALA A 88 5.85 -2.58 4.98
C ALA A 88 5.39 -1.31 5.69
N VAL A 89 4.11 -0.99 5.59
CA VAL A 89 3.56 0.25 6.14
C VAL A 89 2.43 -0.09 7.09
N ARG A 90 2.49 0.43 8.30
CA ARG A 90 1.44 0.24 9.30
C ARG A 90 0.47 1.41 9.27
N LEU A 91 -0.82 1.08 9.21
CA LEU A 91 -1.91 2.05 9.26
C LEU A 91 -2.56 1.95 10.63
N MET A 92 -2.15 2.80 11.56
CA MET A 92 -2.64 2.77 12.94
C MET A 92 -4.10 3.25 12.98
N GLY A 93 -4.94 2.46 13.63
CA GLY A 93 -6.34 2.82 13.78
C GLY A 93 -7.27 2.34 12.66
N LEU A 94 -6.72 1.73 11.62
CA LEU A 94 -7.51 1.09 10.56
C LEU A 94 -7.29 -0.42 10.63
N ASP A 95 -8.36 -1.19 10.81
CA ASP A 95 -8.24 -2.64 10.82
C ASP A 95 -8.16 -3.20 9.40
N ARG A 96 -7.83 -4.48 9.30
CA ARG A 96 -7.69 -5.15 8.00
C ARG A 96 -8.98 -5.06 7.18
N ALA A 97 -10.12 -5.24 7.81
CA ALA A 97 -11.41 -5.22 7.11
C ALA A 97 -11.68 -3.85 6.47
N ALA A 98 -11.37 -2.77 7.18
CA ALA A 98 -11.54 -1.42 6.65
C ALA A 98 -10.61 -1.16 5.47
N VAL A 99 -9.36 -1.60 5.57
CA VAL A 99 -8.38 -1.43 4.50
C VAL A 99 -8.78 -2.24 3.26
N VAL A 100 -9.20 -3.48 3.45
CA VAL A 100 -9.68 -4.34 2.35
C VAL A 100 -10.89 -3.71 1.67
N ALA A 101 -11.84 -3.19 2.45
CA ALA A 101 -13.04 -2.55 1.89
C ALA A 101 -12.69 -1.32 1.04
N ALA A 102 -11.73 -0.52 1.48
CA ALA A 102 -11.30 0.67 0.74
C ALA A 102 -10.58 0.32 -0.57
N LEU A 103 -9.84 -0.78 -0.59
CA LEU A 103 -9.06 -1.19 -1.77
C LEU A 103 -9.89 -1.97 -2.78
N ARG A 104 -10.95 -2.62 -2.35
CA ARG A 104 -11.73 -3.52 -3.22
C ARG A 104 -12.18 -2.88 -4.54
N PRO A 105 -12.74 -1.66 -4.56
CA PRO A 105 -13.19 -1.07 -5.83
C PRO A 105 -12.10 -0.87 -6.86
N PHE A 106 -10.84 -0.80 -6.41
CA PHE A 106 -9.68 -0.53 -7.27
C PHE A 106 -8.95 -1.79 -7.71
N LEU A 107 -9.17 -2.91 -7.01
CA LEU A 107 -8.40 -4.13 -7.23
C LEU A 107 -9.25 -5.32 -7.67
N GLU A 108 -10.57 -5.22 -7.59
CA GLU A 108 -11.47 -6.26 -8.06
C GLU A 108 -12.31 -5.74 -9.20
N PRO A 109 -12.54 -6.58 -10.24
CA PRO A 109 -13.41 -6.16 -11.33
C PRO A 109 -14.83 -5.92 -10.82
N GLN A 110 -15.46 -4.90 -11.36
CA GLN A 110 -16.86 -4.59 -11.09
C GLN A 110 -17.73 -5.54 -11.92
N GLU A 111 -18.44 -6.44 -11.27
CA GLU A 111 -19.34 -7.33 -11.96
C GLU A 111 -20.71 -6.70 -12.15
N GLY A 112 -21.36 -7.06 -13.24
CA GLY A 112 -22.75 -6.71 -13.48
C GLY A 112 -23.02 -5.23 -13.62
N ALA A 113 -22.03 -4.52 -14.04
CA ALA A 113 -22.20 -3.10 -14.29
C ALA A 113 -23.20 -2.86 -15.42
#